data_5b0164d9a05520523f8e9e65f12c3fad
#
_entry.id   5b0164d9a05520523f8e9e65f12c3fad
#
_cell.length_a   1.000
_cell.length_b   1.000
_cell.length_c   1.000
_cell.angle_alpha   90.00
_cell.angle_beta   90.00
_cell.angle_gamma   90.00
#
_symmetry.space_group_name_H-M   'P 1'
#
loop_
_entity.id
_entity.type
_entity.pdbx_description
1 polymer ?
#
loop_
_entity_poly.entity_id
_entity_poly.type
_entity_poly.pdbx_seq_one_letter_code
_entity_poly.pdbx_strand_id
1 'polypeptide(L)'
;WLVPSIIEYIKETGETGFADETVTYADGGEGTVYEHMKRILDFSAEQVGATGICKGLRADWNDCLNLGGGESAMVSFLHYWAICHFLQLAEYLGRTEDVEKYQAMRERVGNVCNRELWDKEWFIRGITKNGKKIGTSEDAEGKVHLESNAWAVLSGAADVEKGKRAMDSVDKYLFTPYGILLNAPSYTVPDDDIGFVTRVYPGLKENGSIFSHPNPWAWAAECVLGRGDRAMKFYNALCPYYQNNMIEIRQSEPYSYCQFVVGRDHTAFGRARHPFMTGSGGWAYFSATRYMLGIRPDFEHLTIDPCIPADWKEFSAVRRWRGAEYDIHVENPDGVMKGVQELYVDGEKVERIPVM
;
A
#
# COMPACT_ATOMS: atom_id res chain seq x y z
N TRP A 1 4.48 8.20 -5.68
CA TRP A 1 4.92 8.33 -4.28
C TRP A 1 5.03 9.80 -3.85
N LEU A 2 5.57 10.69 -4.69
CA LEU A 2 5.89 12.06 -4.29
C LEU A 2 4.65 12.85 -3.86
N VAL A 3 3.54 12.77 -4.60
CA VAL A 3 2.30 13.52 -4.28
C VAL A 3 1.76 13.17 -2.88
N PRO A 4 1.51 11.90 -2.53
CA PRO A 4 1.08 11.56 -1.18
C PRO A 4 2.10 11.98 -0.10
N SER A 5 3.40 11.84 -0.36
CA SER A 5 4.45 12.21 0.62
C SER A 5 4.44 13.70 0.96
N ILE A 6 4.25 14.55 -0.05
CA ILE A 6 4.11 16.01 0.14
C ILE A 6 2.89 16.34 1.01
N ILE A 7 1.76 15.70 0.72
CA ILE A 7 0.50 15.95 1.44
C ILE A 7 0.58 15.44 2.88
N GLU A 8 1.19 14.28 3.09
CA GLU A 8 1.43 13.77 4.44
C GLU A 8 2.41 14.65 5.23
N TYR A 9 3.42 15.26 4.58
CA TYR A 9 4.28 16.27 5.19
C TYR A 9 3.46 17.48 5.66
N ILE A 10 2.61 18.03 4.80
CA ILE A 10 1.75 19.18 5.15
C ILE A 10 0.82 18.82 6.32
N LYS A 11 0.20 17.63 6.31
CA LYS A 11 -0.67 17.17 7.41
C LYS A 11 0.11 16.98 8.71
N GLU A 12 1.34 16.53 8.64
CA GLU A 12 2.19 16.30 9.82
C GLU A 12 2.67 17.62 10.42
N THR A 13 3.13 18.56 9.59
CA THR A 13 3.75 19.82 10.05
C THR A 13 2.75 20.96 10.25
N GLY A 14 1.67 20.97 9.47
CA GLY A 14 0.76 22.11 9.36
C GLY A 14 1.25 23.21 8.42
N GLU A 15 2.37 23.01 7.73
CA GLU A 15 2.98 23.99 6.82
C GLU A 15 2.26 24.03 5.47
N THR A 16 1.02 24.53 5.45
CA THR A 16 0.21 24.59 4.22
C THR A 16 0.83 25.50 3.15
N GLY A 17 1.59 26.52 3.55
CA GLY A 17 2.33 27.40 2.63
C GLY A 17 3.39 26.67 1.81
N PHE A 18 3.82 25.48 2.21
CA PHE A 18 4.72 24.65 1.42
C PHE A 18 4.17 24.33 0.02
N ALA A 19 2.86 24.23 -0.13
CA ALA A 19 2.23 24.01 -1.42
C ALA A 19 2.46 25.16 -2.42
N ASP A 20 2.66 26.38 -1.95
CA ASP A 20 2.86 27.58 -2.75
C ASP A 20 4.35 27.92 -2.96
N GLU A 21 5.28 27.16 -2.37
CA GLU A 21 6.71 27.35 -2.61
C GLU A 21 7.09 27.06 -4.06
N THR A 22 7.86 27.97 -4.67
CA THR A 22 8.31 27.83 -6.06
C THR A 22 9.57 26.99 -6.14
N VAL A 23 9.56 25.97 -7.00
CA VAL A 23 10.64 25.03 -7.25
C VAL A 23 10.89 24.91 -8.76
N THR A 24 12.16 24.79 -9.16
CA THR A 24 12.55 24.60 -10.56
C THR A 24 12.21 23.20 -11.07
N TYR A 25 11.72 23.09 -12.30
CA TYR A 25 11.57 21.80 -12.99
C TYR A 25 12.91 21.30 -13.50
N ALA A 26 13.14 20.00 -13.50
CA ALA A 26 14.37 19.40 -14.01
C ALA A 26 14.59 19.66 -15.53
N ASP A 27 13.54 19.92 -16.28
CA ASP A 27 13.53 20.20 -17.72
C ASP A 27 13.43 21.70 -18.03
N GLY A 28 13.58 22.56 -17.01
CA GLY A 28 13.60 24.04 -17.14
C GLY A 28 12.25 24.69 -16.80
N GLY A 29 12.35 25.97 -16.44
CA GLY A 29 11.21 26.71 -15.87
C GLY A 29 11.02 26.42 -14.38
N GLU A 30 9.97 27.00 -13.81
CA GLU A 30 9.63 26.84 -12.38
C GLU A 30 8.12 26.79 -12.21
N GLY A 31 7.66 26.26 -11.09
CA GLY A 31 6.28 26.22 -10.67
C GLY A 31 6.17 25.98 -9.18
N THR A 32 5.00 26.17 -8.62
CA THR A 32 4.78 25.87 -7.21
C THR A 32 4.80 24.35 -6.96
N VAL A 33 5.05 23.94 -5.73
CA VAL A 33 4.95 22.53 -5.31
C VAL A 33 3.57 21.95 -5.68
N TYR A 34 2.52 22.75 -5.56
CA TYR A 34 1.17 22.39 -5.99
C TYR A 34 1.09 22.13 -7.51
N GLU A 35 1.71 22.97 -8.34
CA GLU A 35 1.78 22.76 -9.79
C GLU A 35 2.63 21.55 -10.18
N HIS A 36 3.72 21.28 -9.43
CA HIS A 36 4.49 20.04 -9.61
C HIS A 36 3.62 18.80 -9.37
N MET A 37 2.78 18.79 -8.33
CA MET A 37 1.85 17.68 -8.08
C MET A 37 0.85 17.50 -9.20
N LYS A 38 0.26 18.59 -9.73
CA LYS A 38 -0.64 18.55 -10.90
C LYS A 38 0.07 17.94 -12.11
N ARG A 39 1.28 18.39 -12.40
CA ARG A 39 2.07 17.89 -13.54
C ARG A 39 2.36 16.39 -13.43
N ILE A 40 2.64 15.87 -12.22
CA ILE A 40 2.84 14.44 -11.98
C ILE A 40 1.57 13.64 -12.24
N LEU A 41 0.43 14.13 -11.76
CA LEU A 41 -0.86 13.45 -11.94
C LEU A 41 -1.31 13.45 -13.40
N ASP A 42 -1.19 14.60 -14.08
CA ASP A 42 -1.56 14.76 -15.49
C ASP A 42 -0.66 13.87 -16.38
N PHE A 43 0.67 13.87 -16.14
CA PHE A 43 1.59 12.99 -16.85
C PHE A 43 1.18 11.51 -16.72
N SER A 44 0.85 11.06 -15.50
CA SER A 44 0.44 9.67 -15.29
C SER A 44 -0.88 9.34 -16.01
N ALA A 45 -1.80 10.31 -16.08
CA ALA A 45 -3.07 10.17 -16.79
C ALA A 45 -2.90 10.08 -18.32
N GLU A 46 -1.84 10.67 -18.87
CA GLU A 46 -1.48 10.63 -20.29
C GLU A 46 -0.71 9.35 -20.64
N GLN A 47 0.10 8.82 -19.70
CA GLN A 47 0.90 7.62 -19.90
C GLN A 47 0.08 6.35 -19.66
N VAL A 48 -0.94 6.13 -20.48
CA VAL A 48 -1.80 4.94 -20.45
C VAL A 48 -1.61 4.07 -21.69
N GLY A 49 -1.93 2.78 -21.55
CA GLY A 49 -1.91 1.85 -22.67
C GLY A 49 -3.26 1.77 -23.39
N ALA A 50 -3.43 0.72 -24.21
CA ALA A 50 -4.62 0.55 -25.04
C ALA A 50 -5.92 0.35 -24.23
N THR A 51 -5.82 -0.19 -23.02
CA THR A 51 -6.97 -0.41 -22.12
C THR A 51 -7.29 0.80 -21.25
N GLY A 52 -6.40 1.79 -21.22
CA GLY A 52 -6.51 2.97 -20.34
C GLY A 52 -5.85 2.79 -18.98
N ILE A 53 -5.20 1.66 -18.74
CA ILE A 53 -4.37 1.38 -17.55
C ILE A 53 -3.03 2.10 -17.69
N CYS A 54 -2.49 2.64 -16.60
CA CYS A 54 -1.21 3.33 -16.59
C CYS A 54 -0.08 2.40 -17.03
N LYS A 55 0.82 2.91 -17.89
CA LYS A 55 2.04 2.18 -18.27
C LYS A 55 3.01 2.13 -17.09
N GLY A 56 3.70 1.00 -16.96
CA GLY A 56 4.82 0.84 -16.05
C GLY A 56 6.08 1.58 -16.51
N LEU A 57 6.11 2.05 -17.76
CA LEU A 57 7.27 2.67 -18.42
C LEU A 57 8.49 1.75 -18.36
N ARG A 58 9.55 2.16 -17.63
CA ARG A 58 10.74 1.32 -17.46
C ARG A 58 10.50 0.17 -16.49
N ALA A 59 9.81 0.44 -15.39
CA ALA A 59 9.38 -0.51 -14.37
C ALA A 59 8.42 0.17 -13.41
N ASP A 60 7.65 -0.61 -12.63
CA ASP A 60 6.97 -0.11 -11.45
C ASP A 60 7.84 -0.35 -10.19
N TRP A 61 7.24 -0.52 -8.99
CA TRP A 61 7.98 -0.85 -7.79
C TRP A 61 8.84 -2.12 -7.95
N ASN A 62 8.33 -3.11 -8.69
CA ASN A 62 9.08 -4.32 -9.04
C ASN A 62 9.85 -4.07 -10.33
N ASP A 63 11.10 -3.63 -10.22
CA ASP A 63 11.96 -3.30 -11.33
C ASP A 63 12.41 -4.51 -12.17
N CYS A 64 12.15 -5.72 -11.68
CA CYS A 64 12.34 -6.96 -12.42
C CYS A 64 11.13 -7.35 -13.28
N LEU A 65 9.97 -6.69 -13.10
CA LEU A 65 8.73 -6.97 -13.83
C LEU A 65 8.31 -5.73 -14.63
N ASN A 66 8.84 -5.55 -15.82
CA ASN A 66 8.64 -4.36 -16.64
C ASN A 66 7.55 -4.50 -17.72
N LEU A 67 6.98 -5.70 -17.92
CA LEU A 67 5.90 -6.00 -18.87
C LEU A 67 6.21 -5.55 -20.32
N GLY A 68 7.49 -5.46 -20.68
CA GLY A 68 7.94 -4.90 -21.96
C GLY A 68 7.59 -3.42 -22.15
N GLY A 69 7.35 -2.68 -21.07
CA GLY A 69 6.82 -1.30 -21.09
C GLY A 69 5.30 -1.26 -21.23
N GLY A 70 4.61 -2.34 -20.88
CA GLY A 70 3.15 -2.46 -20.88
C GLY A 70 2.47 -1.77 -19.69
N GLU A 71 1.27 -2.19 -19.40
CA GLU A 71 0.34 -1.58 -18.45
C GLU A 71 0.49 -2.23 -17.07
N SER A 72 0.67 -1.41 -16.02
CA SER A 72 0.84 -1.86 -14.63
C SER A 72 -0.38 -1.58 -13.78
N ALA A 73 -0.93 -2.62 -13.17
CA ALA A 73 -1.99 -2.49 -12.17
C ALA A 73 -1.52 -1.66 -10.96
N MET A 74 -0.31 -1.94 -10.46
CA MET A 74 0.22 -1.23 -9.31
C MET A 74 0.37 0.27 -9.55
N VAL A 75 0.91 0.69 -10.71
CA VAL A 75 1.03 2.11 -11.06
C VAL A 75 -0.34 2.78 -11.13
N SER A 76 -1.34 2.09 -11.68
CA SER A 76 -2.70 2.62 -11.78
C SER A 76 -3.36 2.82 -10.40
N PHE A 77 -3.20 1.87 -9.49
CA PHE A 77 -3.69 2.00 -8.13
C PHE A 77 -2.93 3.08 -7.33
N LEU A 78 -1.62 3.21 -7.53
CA LEU A 78 -0.83 4.30 -6.95
C LEU A 78 -1.24 5.67 -7.51
N HIS A 79 -1.54 5.76 -8.81
CA HIS A 79 -2.07 6.97 -9.41
C HIS A 79 -3.41 7.35 -8.81
N TYR A 80 -4.34 6.40 -8.68
CA TYR A 80 -5.62 6.63 -8.00
C TYR A 80 -5.43 7.14 -6.57
N TRP A 81 -4.56 6.51 -5.80
CA TRP A 81 -4.24 6.91 -4.43
C TRP A 81 -3.65 8.33 -4.36
N ALA A 82 -2.74 8.66 -5.27
CA ALA A 82 -2.17 10.00 -5.37
C ALA A 82 -3.22 11.06 -5.70
N ILE A 83 -4.17 10.76 -6.59
CA ILE A 83 -5.30 11.65 -6.90
C ILE A 83 -6.18 11.87 -5.66
N CYS A 84 -6.48 10.80 -4.89
CA CYS A 84 -7.27 10.93 -3.66
C CYS A 84 -6.60 11.86 -2.64
N HIS A 85 -5.28 11.74 -2.45
CA HIS A 85 -4.53 12.63 -1.56
C HIS A 85 -4.54 14.08 -2.09
N PHE A 86 -4.30 14.27 -3.38
CA PHE A 86 -4.32 15.59 -4.00
C PHE A 86 -5.68 16.28 -3.85
N LEU A 87 -6.77 15.55 -4.03
CA LEU A 87 -8.12 16.06 -3.84
C LEU A 87 -8.35 16.58 -2.42
N GLN A 88 -7.86 15.87 -1.40
CA GLN A 88 -7.96 16.34 -0.01
C GLN A 88 -7.27 17.69 0.19
N LEU A 89 -6.09 17.88 -0.41
CA LEU A 89 -5.38 19.17 -0.33
C LEU A 89 -6.09 20.25 -1.15
N ALA A 90 -6.55 19.93 -2.37
CA ALA A 90 -7.26 20.87 -3.23
C ALA A 90 -8.57 21.35 -2.60
N GLU A 91 -9.34 20.46 -1.98
CA GLU A 91 -10.54 20.77 -1.21
C GLU A 91 -10.22 21.66 -0.01
N TYR A 92 -9.19 21.31 0.76
CA TYR A 92 -8.74 22.09 1.91
C TYR A 92 -8.30 23.51 1.54
N LEU A 93 -7.63 23.68 0.40
CA LEU A 93 -7.18 24.98 -0.12
C LEU A 93 -8.27 25.72 -0.92
N GLY A 94 -9.48 25.16 -1.07
CA GLY A 94 -10.57 25.78 -1.82
C GLY A 94 -10.33 25.90 -3.33
N ARG A 95 -9.53 25.02 -3.94
CA ARG A 95 -9.18 25.03 -5.37
C ARG A 95 -10.28 24.32 -6.21
N THR A 96 -11.45 24.93 -6.34
CA THR A 96 -12.66 24.31 -6.89
C THR A 96 -12.48 23.71 -8.29
N GLU A 97 -11.84 24.43 -9.22
CA GLU A 97 -11.61 23.93 -10.59
C GLU A 97 -10.74 22.68 -10.62
N ASP A 98 -9.72 22.60 -9.76
CA ASP A 98 -8.88 21.42 -9.64
C ASP A 98 -9.64 20.27 -8.99
N VAL A 99 -10.50 20.54 -8.00
CA VAL A 99 -11.36 19.51 -7.39
C VAL A 99 -12.22 18.85 -8.47
N GLU A 100 -12.94 19.62 -9.30
CA GLU A 100 -13.78 19.09 -10.38
C GLU A 100 -12.97 18.24 -11.38
N LYS A 101 -11.81 18.77 -11.84
CA LYS A 101 -10.93 18.07 -12.78
C LYS A 101 -10.44 16.73 -12.24
N TYR A 102 -9.91 16.72 -11.02
CA TYR A 102 -9.28 15.53 -10.46
C TYR A 102 -10.29 14.53 -9.89
N GLN A 103 -11.51 14.95 -9.52
CA GLN A 103 -12.61 14.03 -9.23
C GLN A 103 -13.01 13.24 -10.49
N ALA A 104 -13.17 13.89 -11.62
CA ALA A 104 -13.44 13.21 -12.90
C ALA A 104 -12.29 12.26 -13.31
N MET A 105 -11.04 12.67 -13.05
CA MET A 105 -9.87 11.80 -13.28
C MET A 105 -9.90 10.56 -12.37
N ARG A 106 -10.17 10.73 -11.07
CA ARG A 106 -10.31 9.65 -10.10
C ARG A 106 -11.35 8.62 -10.53
N GLU A 107 -12.55 9.10 -10.90
CA GLU A 107 -13.64 8.23 -11.34
C GLU A 107 -13.24 7.42 -12.59
N ARG A 108 -12.62 8.08 -13.57
CA ARG A 108 -12.15 7.42 -14.78
C ARG A 108 -11.13 6.33 -14.47
N VAL A 109 -10.11 6.63 -13.65
CA VAL A 109 -9.06 5.66 -13.28
C VAL A 109 -9.67 4.48 -12.52
N GLY A 110 -10.52 4.73 -11.53
CA GLY A 110 -11.19 3.69 -10.75
C GLY A 110 -12.05 2.76 -11.61
N ASN A 111 -12.87 3.33 -12.51
CA ASN A 111 -13.71 2.56 -13.41
C ASN A 111 -12.90 1.67 -14.37
N VAL A 112 -11.81 2.21 -14.92
CA VAL A 112 -10.92 1.44 -15.81
C VAL A 112 -10.24 0.30 -15.03
N CYS A 113 -9.70 0.56 -13.84
CA CYS A 113 -9.07 -0.46 -13.00
C CYS A 113 -10.04 -1.60 -12.67
N ASN A 114 -11.26 -1.29 -12.22
CA ASN A 114 -12.25 -2.31 -11.86
C ASN A 114 -12.76 -3.13 -13.06
N ARG A 115 -12.75 -2.55 -14.26
CA ARG A 115 -13.17 -3.22 -15.49
C ARG A 115 -12.07 -4.09 -16.09
N GLU A 116 -10.86 -3.53 -16.26
CA GLU A 116 -9.79 -4.17 -17.04
C GLU A 116 -8.90 -5.11 -16.22
N LEU A 117 -8.73 -4.81 -14.92
CA LEU A 117 -7.81 -5.56 -14.08
C LEU A 117 -8.48 -6.67 -13.27
N TRP A 118 -9.81 -6.69 -13.17
CA TRP A 118 -10.52 -7.72 -12.40
C TRP A 118 -10.59 -9.05 -13.15
N ASP A 119 -10.12 -10.15 -12.51
CA ASP A 119 -10.23 -11.52 -13.02
C ASP A 119 -10.83 -12.49 -12.00
N LYS A 120 -12.15 -12.61 -12.01
CA LYS A 120 -12.95 -13.57 -11.20
C LYS A 120 -12.82 -13.37 -9.68
N GLU A 121 -11.63 -13.52 -9.09
CA GLU A 121 -11.42 -13.51 -7.64
C GLU A 121 -10.34 -12.53 -7.18
N TRP A 122 -9.53 -11.97 -8.10
CA TRP A 122 -8.46 -11.04 -7.78
C TRP A 122 -8.18 -10.06 -8.92
N PHE A 123 -7.31 -9.08 -8.67
CA PHE A 123 -6.82 -8.15 -9.69
C PHE A 123 -5.53 -8.70 -10.31
N ILE A 124 -5.49 -8.73 -11.64
CA ILE A 124 -4.31 -9.14 -12.40
C ILE A 124 -3.12 -8.20 -12.13
N ARG A 125 -1.90 -8.67 -12.44
CA ARG A 125 -0.69 -7.88 -12.21
C ARG A 125 -0.47 -6.78 -13.23
N GLY A 126 -0.88 -7.02 -14.46
CA GLY A 126 -0.73 -6.07 -15.55
C GLY A 126 -0.97 -6.68 -16.92
N ILE A 127 -0.65 -5.90 -17.95
CA ILE A 127 -0.81 -6.28 -19.34
C ILE A 127 0.51 -5.96 -20.06
N THR A 128 1.11 -6.96 -20.71
CA THR A 128 2.36 -6.75 -21.45
C THR A 128 2.17 -5.81 -22.63
N LYS A 129 3.26 -5.30 -23.18
CA LYS A 129 3.24 -4.48 -24.40
C LYS A 129 2.49 -5.14 -25.56
N ASN A 130 2.51 -6.47 -25.62
CA ASN A 130 1.85 -7.27 -26.67
C ASN A 130 0.39 -7.61 -26.33
N GLY A 131 -0.17 -7.08 -25.25
CA GLY A 131 -1.56 -7.28 -24.83
C GLY A 131 -1.82 -8.57 -24.04
N LYS A 132 -0.79 -9.31 -23.65
CA LYS A 132 -0.93 -10.50 -22.79
C LYS A 132 -1.23 -10.04 -21.35
N LYS A 133 -2.35 -10.49 -20.79
CA LYS A 133 -2.66 -10.29 -19.36
C LYS A 133 -1.80 -11.19 -18.49
N ILE A 134 -1.27 -10.68 -17.39
CA ILE A 134 -0.38 -11.36 -16.43
C ILE A 134 -1.01 -11.35 -15.05
N GLY A 135 -0.99 -12.50 -14.39
CA GLY A 135 -1.60 -12.66 -13.07
C GLY A 135 -3.07 -13.06 -13.19
N THR A 136 -3.45 -13.76 -14.24
CA THR A 136 -4.81 -14.26 -14.47
C THR A 136 -5.06 -15.61 -13.80
N SER A 137 -6.34 -15.96 -13.62
CA SER A 137 -6.74 -17.27 -13.11
C SER A 137 -6.35 -18.45 -14.04
N GLU A 138 -6.01 -18.15 -15.29
CA GLU A 138 -5.62 -19.13 -16.31
C GLU A 138 -4.11 -19.33 -16.41
N ASP A 139 -3.33 -18.41 -15.82
CA ASP A 139 -1.87 -18.53 -15.81
C ASP A 139 -1.44 -19.73 -14.95
N ALA A 140 -0.47 -20.50 -15.43
CA ALA A 140 0.13 -21.60 -14.68
C ALA A 140 1.11 -21.09 -13.61
N GLU A 141 1.82 -20.00 -13.90
CA GLU A 141 2.83 -19.36 -13.07
C GLU A 141 2.50 -17.88 -12.89
N GLY A 142 2.96 -17.27 -11.80
CA GLY A 142 2.67 -15.86 -11.52
C GLY A 142 1.18 -15.54 -11.49
N LYS A 143 0.35 -16.45 -10.97
CA LYS A 143 -1.11 -16.35 -11.02
C LYS A 143 -1.68 -15.27 -10.10
N VAL A 144 -1.23 -15.21 -8.86
CA VAL A 144 -1.67 -14.22 -7.87
C VAL A 144 -0.47 -13.38 -7.45
N HIS A 145 -0.64 -12.06 -7.44
CA HIS A 145 0.39 -11.11 -7.03
C HIS A 145 -0.08 -10.27 -5.84
N LEU A 146 0.81 -10.05 -4.87
CA LEU A 146 0.50 -9.28 -3.67
C LEU A 146 0.25 -7.81 -4.00
N GLU A 147 1.12 -7.20 -4.81
CA GLU A 147 1.14 -5.76 -5.06
C GLU A 147 -0.18 -5.25 -5.65
N SER A 148 -0.67 -5.90 -6.72
CA SER A 148 -1.90 -5.48 -7.37
C SER A 148 -3.12 -5.61 -6.46
N ASN A 149 -3.18 -6.67 -5.65
CA ASN A 149 -4.32 -6.96 -4.79
C ASN A 149 -4.34 -6.08 -3.52
N ALA A 150 -3.21 -5.92 -2.86
CA ALA A 150 -3.10 -5.03 -1.71
C ALA A 150 -3.34 -3.57 -2.11
N TRP A 151 -2.75 -3.10 -3.22
CA TRP A 151 -2.92 -1.72 -3.68
C TRP A 151 -4.31 -1.42 -4.24
N ALA A 152 -5.00 -2.39 -4.83
CA ALA A 152 -6.40 -2.22 -5.22
C ALA A 152 -7.28 -1.79 -4.05
N VAL A 153 -7.05 -2.40 -2.88
CA VAL A 153 -7.78 -2.08 -1.63
C VAL A 153 -7.20 -0.84 -0.95
N LEU A 154 -5.89 -0.79 -0.76
CA LEU A 154 -5.23 0.28 -0.01
C LEU A 154 -5.42 1.65 -0.64
N SER A 155 -5.46 1.72 -1.97
CA SER A 155 -5.75 2.96 -2.70
C SER A 155 -7.20 3.41 -2.62
N GLY A 156 -8.14 2.51 -2.29
CA GLY A 156 -9.58 2.75 -2.34
C GLY A 156 -10.19 2.64 -3.75
N ALA A 157 -9.41 2.17 -4.75
CA ALA A 157 -9.90 2.04 -6.12
C ALA A 157 -10.80 0.82 -6.34
N ALA A 158 -10.58 -0.27 -5.60
CA ALA A 158 -11.39 -1.47 -5.72
C ALA A 158 -12.80 -1.28 -5.18
N ASP A 159 -13.79 -1.82 -5.88
CA ASP A 159 -15.11 -2.05 -5.29
C ASP A 159 -14.95 -2.90 -4.03
N VAL A 160 -15.71 -2.60 -2.98
CA VAL A 160 -15.54 -3.23 -1.65
C VAL A 160 -15.58 -4.76 -1.72
N GLU A 161 -16.54 -5.33 -2.46
CA GLU A 161 -16.68 -6.79 -2.56
C GLU A 161 -15.55 -7.42 -3.39
N LYS A 162 -15.09 -6.75 -4.45
CA LYS A 162 -13.90 -7.19 -5.19
C LYS A 162 -12.65 -7.12 -4.31
N GLY A 163 -12.49 -6.05 -3.53
CA GLY A 163 -11.39 -5.91 -2.59
C GLY A 163 -11.35 -7.01 -1.54
N LYS A 164 -12.50 -7.35 -0.96
CA LYS A 164 -12.61 -8.48 -0.01
C LYS A 164 -12.18 -9.81 -0.64
N ARG A 165 -12.67 -10.11 -1.84
CA ARG A 165 -12.33 -11.34 -2.57
C ARG A 165 -10.85 -11.37 -2.97
N ALA A 166 -10.31 -10.24 -3.39
CA ALA A 166 -8.89 -10.11 -3.73
C ALA A 166 -8.00 -10.44 -2.52
N MET A 167 -8.30 -9.87 -1.35
CA MET A 167 -7.55 -10.16 -0.13
C MET A 167 -7.80 -11.55 0.44
N ASP A 168 -8.97 -12.16 0.20
CA ASP A 168 -9.22 -13.59 0.49
C ASP A 168 -8.33 -14.47 -0.40
N SER A 169 -8.11 -14.09 -1.64
CA SER A 169 -7.18 -14.79 -2.55
C SER A 169 -5.72 -14.61 -2.11
N VAL A 170 -5.32 -13.43 -1.61
CA VAL A 170 -4.00 -13.21 -1.01
C VAL A 170 -3.80 -14.15 0.18
N ASP A 171 -4.74 -14.22 1.11
CA ASP A 171 -4.64 -15.14 2.26
C ASP A 171 -4.56 -16.60 1.82
N LYS A 172 -5.39 -17.01 0.88
CA LYS A 172 -5.47 -18.40 0.40
C LYS A 172 -4.23 -18.86 -0.35
N TYR A 173 -3.69 -18.03 -1.23
CA TYR A 173 -2.66 -18.43 -2.18
C TYR A 173 -1.25 -17.98 -1.81
N LEU A 174 -1.13 -16.85 -1.08
CA LEU A 174 0.17 -16.23 -0.80
C LEU A 174 0.60 -16.31 0.66
N PHE A 175 -0.32 -16.52 1.61
CA PHE A 175 0.04 -16.59 3.03
C PHE A 175 0.95 -17.77 3.34
N THR A 176 1.96 -17.52 4.19
CA THR A 176 2.85 -18.53 4.76
C THR A 176 3.13 -18.19 6.24
N PRO A 177 3.66 -19.13 7.04
CA PRO A 177 4.08 -18.84 8.42
C PRO A 177 5.18 -17.78 8.55
N TYR A 178 5.84 -17.41 7.46
CA TYR A 178 6.97 -16.46 7.43
C TYR A 178 6.60 -15.11 6.78
N GLY A 179 5.34 -14.89 6.43
CA GLY A 179 4.80 -13.73 5.74
C GLY A 179 4.10 -14.11 4.45
N ILE A 180 3.84 -13.12 3.60
CA ILE A 180 3.07 -13.24 2.37
C ILE A 180 4.02 -13.26 1.17
N LEU A 181 3.88 -14.27 0.31
CA LEU A 181 4.63 -14.37 -0.95
C LEU A 181 4.31 -13.18 -1.86
N LEU A 182 5.30 -12.73 -2.61
CA LEU A 182 5.12 -11.65 -3.58
C LEU A 182 4.20 -12.08 -4.72
N ASN A 183 4.41 -13.31 -5.22
CA ASN A 183 3.55 -13.95 -6.20
C ASN A 183 3.57 -15.47 -6.06
N ALA A 184 2.58 -16.15 -6.60
CA ALA A 184 2.51 -17.60 -6.63
C ALA A 184 1.64 -18.12 -7.79
N PRO A 185 2.00 -19.30 -8.38
CA PRO A 185 3.30 -19.98 -8.27
C PRO A 185 4.45 -19.14 -8.81
N SER A 186 5.70 -19.45 -8.41
CA SER A 186 6.88 -18.78 -8.98
C SER A 186 7.02 -19.06 -10.47
N TYR A 187 7.64 -18.15 -11.19
CA TYR A 187 8.01 -18.36 -12.59
C TYR A 187 9.17 -19.36 -12.69
N THR A 188 9.09 -20.28 -13.65
CA THR A 188 10.14 -21.27 -13.95
C THR A 188 10.61 -21.20 -15.40
N VAL A 189 9.80 -20.56 -16.27
CA VAL A 189 10.09 -20.38 -17.69
C VAL A 189 10.39 -18.91 -17.98
N PRO A 190 11.58 -18.59 -18.54
CA PRO A 190 11.90 -17.23 -18.95
C PRO A 190 10.93 -16.67 -19.99
N ASP A 191 10.42 -15.46 -19.76
CA ASP A 191 9.53 -14.72 -20.65
C ASP A 191 9.95 -13.23 -20.64
N ASP A 192 10.53 -12.75 -21.73
CA ASP A 192 11.05 -11.39 -21.85
C ASP A 192 9.93 -10.33 -21.94
N ASP A 193 8.70 -10.73 -22.33
CA ASP A 193 7.54 -9.84 -22.31
C ASP A 193 7.07 -9.53 -20.86
N ILE A 194 7.31 -10.45 -19.93
CA ILE A 194 7.04 -10.25 -18.50
C ILE A 194 8.20 -9.48 -17.85
N GLY A 195 9.44 -9.94 -18.10
CA GLY A 195 10.65 -9.30 -17.61
C GLY A 195 11.60 -10.21 -16.85
N PHE A 196 12.65 -9.61 -16.27
CA PHE A 196 13.73 -10.33 -15.62
C PHE A 196 13.28 -11.21 -14.44
N VAL A 197 12.14 -10.90 -13.82
CA VAL A 197 11.56 -11.72 -12.74
C VAL A 197 11.45 -13.19 -13.12
N THR A 198 11.14 -13.50 -14.38
CA THR A 198 11.01 -14.88 -14.88
C THR A 198 12.35 -15.63 -15.00
N ARG A 199 13.47 -14.92 -14.86
CA ARG A 199 14.84 -15.47 -14.86
C ARG A 199 15.43 -15.59 -13.44
N VAL A 200 14.76 -15.03 -12.44
CA VAL A 200 15.14 -15.19 -11.03
C VAL A 200 14.75 -16.58 -10.56
N TYR A 201 15.62 -17.23 -9.80
CA TYR A 201 15.34 -18.58 -9.31
C TYR A 201 14.06 -18.61 -8.45
N PRO A 202 13.19 -19.63 -8.62
CA PRO A 202 11.93 -19.75 -7.87
C PRO A 202 12.11 -19.65 -6.35
N GLY A 203 11.27 -18.86 -5.71
CA GLY A 203 11.32 -18.60 -4.27
C GLY A 203 12.37 -17.58 -3.81
N LEU A 204 13.10 -16.94 -4.75
CA LEU A 204 14.09 -15.92 -4.42
C LEU A 204 13.67 -14.55 -4.95
N LYS A 205 14.12 -13.48 -4.25
CA LYS A 205 13.93 -12.09 -4.69
C LYS A 205 12.46 -11.83 -5.10
N GLU A 206 12.24 -11.23 -6.23
CA GLU A 206 10.92 -10.86 -6.73
C GLU A 206 10.12 -12.04 -7.30
N ASN A 207 10.72 -13.23 -7.41
CA ASN A 207 10.06 -14.42 -7.96
C ASN A 207 9.58 -15.38 -6.87
N GLY A 208 8.42 -15.14 -6.31
CA GLY A 208 7.76 -16.04 -5.35
C GLY A 208 8.41 -16.09 -3.97
N SER A 209 9.30 -15.14 -3.61
CA SER A 209 9.75 -14.99 -2.24
C SER A 209 8.72 -14.24 -1.38
N ILE A 210 8.93 -14.22 -0.08
CA ILE A 210 8.27 -13.32 0.86
C ILE A 210 9.09 -12.02 0.87
N PHE A 211 8.82 -11.13 -0.07
CA PHE A 211 9.52 -9.86 -0.13
C PHE A 211 8.98 -8.95 0.97
N SER A 212 9.86 -8.53 1.89
CA SER A 212 9.40 -7.92 3.15
C SER A 212 8.75 -6.55 2.96
N HIS A 213 9.18 -5.76 1.96
CA HIS A 213 8.71 -4.40 1.74
C HIS A 213 7.19 -4.31 1.42
N PRO A 214 6.59 -5.13 0.53
CA PRO A 214 5.16 -5.06 0.23
C PRO A 214 4.25 -5.77 1.26
N ASN A 215 4.80 -6.55 2.17
CA ASN A 215 3.99 -7.24 3.17
C ASN A 215 3.17 -6.27 4.05
N PRO A 216 3.70 -5.12 4.53
CA PRO A 216 2.92 -4.10 5.22
C PRO A 216 1.70 -3.59 4.46
N TRP A 217 1.73 -3.57 3.14
CA TRP A 217 0.57 -3.18 2.34
C TRP A 217 -0.60 -4.15 2.52
N ALA A 218 -0.31 -5.45 2.72
CA ALA A 218 -1.36 -6.43 2.92
C ALA A 218 -2.12 -6.24 4.23
N TRP A 219 -1.42 -6.06 5.36
CA TRP A 219 -2.15 -5.82 6.61
C TRP A 219 -2.79 -4.43 6.68
N ALA A 220 -2.22 -3.41 6.01
CA ALA A 220 -2.90 -2.14 5.84
C ALA A 220 -4.19 -2.29 5.01
N ALA A 221 -4.17 -3.08 3.93
CA ALA A 221 -5.36 -3.39 3.14
C ALA A 221 -6.43 -4.13 3.97
N GLU A 222 -6.04 -5.08 4.82
CA GLU A 222 -6.98 -5.75 5.74
C GLU A 222 -7.57 -4.76 6.76
N CYS A 223 -6.78 -3.78 7.22
CA CYS A 223 -7.29 -2.70 8.08
C CYS A 223 -8.29 -1.80 7.35
N VAL A 224 -8.08 -1.50 6.07
CA VAL A 224 -9.06 -0.77 5.24
C VAL A 224 -10.36 -1.55 5.15
N LEU A 225 -10.30 -2.88 5.04
CA LEU A 225 -11.46 -3.77 5.01
C LEU A 225 -12.10 -4.04 6.39
N GLY A 226 -11.53 -3.52 7.48
CA GLY A 226 -12.02 -3.73 8.84
C GLY A 226 -11.75 -5.12 9.42
N ARG A 227 -10.74 -5.81 8.92
CA ARG A 227 -10.40 -7.21 9.28
C ARG A 227 -9.19 -7.26 10.22
N GLY A 228 -9.34 -6.74 11.46
CA GLY A 228 -8.25 -6.59 12.43
C GLY A 228 -7.52 -7.89 12.77
N ASP A 229 -8.24 -8.99 12.95
CA ASP A 229 -7.63 -10.30 13.24
C ASP A 229 -6.72 -10.77 12.10
N ARG A 230 -7.15 -10.55 10.83
CA ARG A 230 -6.34 -10.93 9.67
C ARG A 230 -5.15 -9.99 9.47
N ALA A 231 -5.34 -8.70 9.72
CA ALA A 231 -4.24 -7.74 9.71
C ALA A 231 -3.15 -8.14 10.72
N MET A 232 -3.53 -8.50 11.94
CA MET A 232 -2.61 -8.97 12.97
C MET A 232 -1.95 -10.31 12.59
N LYS A 233 -2.69 -11.24 11.99
CA LYS A 233 -2.15 -12.51 11.45
C LYS A 233 -1.02 -12.23 10.45
N PHE A 234 -1.22 -11.30 9.52
CA PHE A 234 -0.23 -10.94 8.51
C PHE A 234 0.97 -10.21 9.11
N TYR A 235 0.73 -9.27 10.03
CA TYR A 235 1.77 -8.58 10.76
C TYR A 235 2.68 -9.54 11.53
N ASN A 236 2.09 -10.45 12.32
CA ASN A 236 2.82 -11.42 13.14
C ASN A 236 3.66 -12.37 12.29
N ALA A 237 3.17 -12.77 11.11
CA ALA A 237 3.87 -13.68 10.23
C ALA A 237 5.20 -13.10 9.68
N LEU A 238 5.32 -11.75 9.54
CA LEU A 238 6.56 -11.13 9.08
C LEU A 238 7.36 -10.47 10.18
N CYS A 239 6.74 -10.02 11.28
CA CYS A 239 7.40 -9.26 12.34
C CYS A 239 8.59 -10.04 12.92
N PRO A 240 9.81 -9.47 12.92
CA PRO A 240 11.01 -10.18 13.35
C PRO A 240 10.91 -10.74 14.77
N TYR A 241 10.27 -10.02 15.68
CA TYR A 241 10.07 -10.46 17.06
C TYR A 241 9.32 -11.80 17.14
N TYR A 242 8.20 -11.93 16.41
CA TYR A 242 7.40 -13.15 16.40
C TYR A 242 8.07 -14.30 15.65
N GLN A 243 8.97 -13.98 14.73
CA GLN A 243 9.77 -14.97 13.98
C GLN A 243 10.97 -15.54 14.79
N ASN A 244 11.25 -14.98 15.96
CA ASN A 244 12.37 -15.43 16.80
C ASN A 244 12.23 -16.90 17.25
N ASN A 245 11.01 -17.40 17.42
CA ASN A 245 10.76 -18.81 17.73
C ASN A 245 11.17 -19.77 16.60
N MET A 246 11.41 -19.25 15.40
CA MET A 246 11.86 -20.00 14.23
C MET A 246 13.26 -19.58 13.79
N ILE A 247 14.11 -19.12 14.73
CA ILE A 247 15.43 -18.56 14.43
C ILE A 247 16.35 -19.54 13.72
N GLU A 248 16.25 -20.84 14.00
CA GLU A 248 17.04 -21.88 13.34
C GLU A 248 16.75 -22.01 11.84
N ILE A 249 15.51 -21.65 11.43
CA ILE A 249 15.10 -21.62 10.02
C ILE A 249 15.40 -20.25 9.44
N ARG A 250 14.95 -19.18 10.13
CA ARG A 250 15.05 -17.81 9.66
C ARG A 250 16.50 -17.33 9.53
N GLN A 251 17.35 -17.65 10.49
CA GLN A 251 18.79 -17.34 10.50
C GLN A 251 19.08 -15.84 10.25
N SER A 252 18.39 -14.96 10.96
CA SER A 252 18.57 -13.51 10.93
C SER A 252 18.24 -12.90 12.29
N GLU A 253 18.67 -11.69 12.52
CA GLU A 253 18.48 -10.97 13.77
C GLU A 253 17.00 -10.83 14.13
N PRO A 254 16.60 -11.03 15.42
CA PRO A 254 15.21 -11.03 15.85
C PRO A 254 14.57 -9.63 15.90
N TYR A 255 15.35 -8.57 15.65
CA TYR A 255 14.93 -7.17 15.68
C TYR A 255 15.07 -6.47 14.32
N SER A 256 15.42 -7.21 13.25
CA SER A 256 15.68 -6.65 11.94
C SER A 256 14.77 -7.27 10.87
N TYR A 257 14.13 -6.41 10.10
CA TYR A 257 13.55 -6.84 8.82
C TYR A 257 14.68 -7.17 7.84
N CYS A 258 14.46 -8.17 7.00
CA CYS A 258 15.34 -8.53 5.88
C CYS A 258 14.74 -8.06 4.56
N GLN A 259 15.51 -8.09 3.47
CA GLN A 259 14.98 -7.75 2.16
C GLN A 259 13.86 -8.73 1.75
N PHE A 260 14.14 -10.04 1.90
CA PHE A 260 13.16 -11.08 1.65
C PHE A 260 13.43 -12.33 2.49
N VAL A 261 12.39 -13.11 2.70
CA VAL A 261 12.47 -14.47 3.20
C VAL A 261 12.25 -15.41 2.01
N VAL A 262 13.05 -16.45 1.91
CA VAL A 262 13.00 -17.45 0.83
C VAL A 262 11.60 -18.07 0.77
N GLY A 263 11.01 -18.09 -0.42
CA GLY A 263 9.66 -18.59 -0.67
C GLY A 263 9.54 -20.11 -0.70
N ARG A 264 8.30 -20.58 -0.74
CA ARG A 264 7.98 -22.03 -0.61
C ARG A 264 8.45 -22.89 -1.79
N ASP A 265 8.74 -22.27 -2.93
CA ASP A 265 9.18 -22.99 -4.13
C ASP A 265 10.70 -23.24 -4.14
N HIS A 266 11.38 -22.94 -3.03
CA HIS A 266 12.82 -23.14 -2.84
C HIS A 266 13.10 -24.04 -1.63
N THR A 267 14.16 -24.84 -1.69
CA THR A 267 14.55 -25.80 -0.64
C THR A 267 14.91 -25.15 0.71
N ALA A 268 15.34 -23.88 0.71
CA ALA A 268 15.64 -23.10 1.91
C ALA A 268 14.45 -22.24 2.37
N PHE A 269 13.21 -22.68 2.16
CA PHE A 269 12.00 -21.96 2.55
C PHE A 269 12.05 -21.48 4.02
N GLY A 270 11.70 -20.23 4.24
CA GLY A 270 11.71 -19.59 5.56
C GLY A 270 13.03 -18.89 5.94
N ARG A 271 14.11 -19.08 5.17
CA ARG A 271 15.39 -18.44 5.45
C ARG A 271 15.42 -16.98 5.03
N ALA A 272 15.72 -16.06 5.95
CA ALA A 272 15.87 -14.64 5.68
C ALA A 272 17.15 -14.33 4.88
N ARG A 273 17.07 -13.27 4.06
CA ARG A 273 18.18 -12.80 3.22
C ARG A 273 18.32 -11.29 3.31
N HIS A 274 19.55 -10.84 3.32
CA HIS A 274 19.93 -9.42 3.34
C HIS A 274 19.23 -8.65 4.49
N PRO A 275 19.53 -8.97 5.76
CA PRO A 275 19.02 -8.23 6.91
C PRO A 275 19.41 -6.75 6.81
N PHE A 276 18.56 -5.85 7.33
CA PHE A 276 18.67 -4.39 7.29
C PHE A 276 18.55 -3.72 5.90
N MET A 277 18.72 -4.44 4.81
CA MET A 277 18.68 -3.88 3.45
C MET A 277 17.25 -3.82 2.90
N THR A 278 16.38 -3.02 3.52
CA THR A 278 14.97 -2.98 3.15
C THR A 278 14.28 -1.71 3.65
N GLY A 279 13.29 -1.22 2.91
CA GLY A 279 12.36 -0.18 3.35
C GLY A 279 11.20 -0.69 4.22
N SER A 280 11.20 -1.99 4.57
CA SER A 280 10.09 -2.64 5.28
C SER A 280 9.81 -2.02 6.65
N GLY A 281 10.86 -1.61 7.38
CA GLY A 281 10.70 -1.03 8.71
C GLY A 281 9.86 0.24 8.70
N GLY A 282 10.12 1.13 7.73
CA GLY A 282 9.32 2.35 7.55
C GLY A 282 7.87 2.05 7.21
N TRP A 283 7.62 1.13 6.26
CA TRP A 283 6.27 0.72 5.92
C TRP A 283 5.56 -0.04 7.03
N ALA A 284 6.27 -0.89 7.78
CA ALA A 284 5.70 -1.59 8.93
C ALA A 284 5.26 -0.60 10.02
N TYR A 285 6.11 0.38 10.34
CA TYR A 285 5.77 1.45 11.28
C TYR A 285 4.58 2.29 10.79
N PHE A 286 4.61 2.74 9.54
CA PHE A 286 3.54 3.50 8.93
C PHE A 286 2.21 2.74 8.96
N SER A 287 2.22 1.48 8.54
CA SER A 287 1.02 0.65 8.50
C SER A 287 0.49 0.32 9.90
N ALA A 288 1.37 0.04 10.86
CA ALA A 288 0.96 -0.24 12.23
C ALA A 288 0.35 1.00 12.90
N THR A 289 0.99 2.15 12.80
CA THR A 289 0.52 3.37 13.48
C THR A 289 -0.71 3.97 12.80
N ARG A 290 -0.74 4.02 11.47
CA ARG A 290 -1.80 4.72 10.73
C ARG A 290 -3.00 3.85 10.36
N TYR A 291 -2.81 2.53 10.21
CA TYR A 291 -3.90 1.63 9.84
C TYR A 291 -4.33 0.70 10.97
N MET A 292 -3.40 0.09 11.73
CA MET A 292 -3.77 -0.78 12.84
C MET A 292 -4.18 0.05 14.07
N LEU A 293 -3.31 0.92 14.60
CA LEU A 293 -3.68 1.83 15.69
C LEU A 293 -4.58 2.97 15.23
N GLY A 294 -4.61 3.25 13.93
CA GLY A 294 -5.52 4.20 13.32
C GLY A 294 -5.28 5.67 13.67
N ILE A 295 -4.07 6.01 14.14
CA ILE A 295 -3.72 7.37 14.57
C ILE A 295 -3.11 8.12 13.40
N ARG A 296 -3.88 9.02 12.78
CA ARG A 296 -3.49 9.72 11.56
C ARG A 296 -3.65 11.23 11.70
N PRO A 297 -2.63 12.04 11.33
CA PRO A 297 -2.81 13.48 11.20
C PRO A 297 -3.68 13.79 9.97
N ASP A 298 -4.48 14.83 10.11
CA ASP A 298 -5.14 15.49 8.99
C ASP A 298 -4.78 16.98 8.99
N PHE A 299 -5.36 17.79 8.11
CA PHE A 299 -5.02 19.21 8.00
C PHE A 299 -5.31 19.98 9.30
N GLU A 300 -6.41 19.69 9.97
CA GLU A 300 -6.87 20.43 11.17
C GLU A 300 -7.17 19.55 12.39
N HIS A 301 -6.99 18.23 12.28
CA HIS A 301 -7.33 17.31 13.38
C HIS A 301 -6.54 16.01 13.31
N LEU A 302 -6.50 15.27 14.43
CA LEU A 302 -6.11 13.87 14.44
C LEU A 302 -7.32 12.99 14.23
N THR A 303 -7.20 12.04 13.32
CA THR A 303 -8.16 10.94 13.14
C THR A 303 -7.74 9.77 14.02
N ILE A 304 -8.69 9.23 14.80
CA ILE A 304 -8.55 7.97 15.51
C ILE A 304 -9.54 6.99 14.91
N ASP A 305 -9.03 5.97 14.22
CA ASP A 305 -9.83 4.95 13.51
C ASP A 305 -9.10 3.61 13.55
N PRO A 306 -9.00 2.98 14.74
CA PRO A 306 -8.25 1.74 14.92
C PRO A 306 -8.86 0.57 14.14
N CYS A 307 -7.99 -0.32 13.67
CA CYS A 307 -8.38 -1.64 13.18
C CYS A 307 -7.52 -2.70 13.89
N ILE A 308 -8.02 -3.20 14.98
CA ILE A 308 -7.32 -4.06 15.94
C ILE A 308 -7.98 -5.44 16.04
N PRO A 309 -7.29 -6.45 16.58
CA PRO A 309 -7.90 -7.75 16.86
C PRO A 309 -9.10 -7.64 17.82
N ALA A 310 -10.09 -8.50 17.63
CA ALA A 310 -11.29 -8.51 18.47
C ALA A 310 -11.02 -8.83 19.96
N ASP A 311 -9.92 -9.51 20.24
CA ASP A 311 -9.50 -9.86 21.60
C ASP A 311 -8.72 -8.75 22.33
N TRP A 312 -8.29 -7.70 21.62
CA TRP A 312 -7.70 -6.52 22.25
C TRP A 312 -8.80 -5.70 22.94
N LYS A 313 -8.72 -5.62 24.26
CA LYS A 313 -9.70 -4.90 25.06
C LYS A 313 -9.41 -3.42 25.21
N GLU A 314 -8.14 -3.07 25.13
CA GLU A 314 -7.64 -1.70 25.22
C GLU A 314 -6.24 -1.59 24.63
N PHE A 315 -5.85 -0.38 24.29
CA PHE A 315 -4.45 0.00 24.08
C PHE A 315 -4.26 1.48 24.41
N SER A 316 -3.02 1.86 24.68
CA SER A 316 -2.64 3.26 24.85
C SER A 316 -1.50 3.62 23.90
N ALA A 317 -1.47 4.88 23.49
CA ALA A 317 -0.42 5.44 22.66
C ALA A 317 -0.17 6.91 22.98
N VAL A 318 1.07 7.34 22.92
CA VAL A 318 1.43 8.75 23.01
C VAL A 318 1.79 9.24 21.61
N ARG A 319 1.10 10.30 21.17
CA ARG A 319 1.36 10.94 19.88
C ARG A 319 1.80 12.38 20.08
N ARG A 320 3.00 12.72 19.62
CA ARG A 320 3.43 14.11 19.52
C ARG A 320 3.10 14.64 18.13
N TRP A 321 2.37 15.73 18.09
CA TRP A 321 1.95 16.31 16.82
C TRP A 321 1.79 17.83 16.96
N ARG A 322 2.43 18.59 16.08
CA ARG A 322 2.39 20.05 16.00
C ARG A 322 2.60 20.76 17.34
N GLY A 323 3.57 20.27 18.13
CA GLY A 323 3.95 20.85 19.41
C GLY A 323 3.14 20.39 20.61
N ALA A 324 2.04 19.70 20.42
CA ALA A 324 1.26 19.10 21.51
C ALA A 324 1.58 17.61 21.70
N GLU A 325 1.35 17.10 22.89
CA GLU A 325 1.40 15.68 23.22
C GLU A 325 -0.01 15.18 23.52
N TYR A 326 -0.43 14.15 22.79
CA TYR A 326 -1.72 13.49 22.91
C TYR A 326 -1.51 12.14 23.59
N ASP A 327 -2.05 11.98 24.80
CA ASP A 327 -2.12 10.69 25.48
C ASP A 327 -3.45 10.03 25.10
N ILE A 328 -3.35 8.99 24.29
CA ILE A 328 -4.49 8.34 23.64
C ILE A 328 -4.75 7.01 24.33
N HIS A 329 -5.96 6.84 24.85
CA HIS A 329 -6.45 5.59 25.42
C HIS A 329 -7.67 5.12 24.65
N VAL A 330 -7.61 3.89 24.15
CA VAL A 330 -8.69 3.25 23.37
C VAL A 330 -9.19 2.05 24.14
N GLU A 331 -10.49 2.03 24.44
CA GLU A 331 -11.19 0.91 25.06
C GLU A 331 -12.05 0.19 24.03
N ASN A 332 -12.03 -1.15 24.07
CA ASN A 332 -12.77 -2.03 23.16
C ASN A 332 -13.51 -3.13 23.93
N PRO A 333 -14.46 -2.77 24.80
CA PRO A 333 -15.18 -3.75 25.64
C PRO A 333 -15.97 -4.77 24.81
N ASP A 334 -16.53 -4.33 23.68
CA ASP A 334 -17.37 -5.16 22.80
C ASP A 334 -16.58 -6.05 21.84
N GLY A 335 -15.26 -5.88 21.77
CA GLY A 335 -14.40 -6.70 20.89
C GLY A 335 -14.64 -6.45 19.41
N VAL A 336 -14.92 -5.20 19.02
CA VAL A 336 -15.03 -4.83 17.60
C VAL A 336 -13.67 -4.67 16.96
N MET A 337 -13.57 -5.01 15.69
CA MET A 337 -12.29 -4.89 14.97
C MET A 337 -12.06 -3.50 14.38
N LYS A 338 -13.12 -2.71 14.15
CA LYS A 338 -13.01 -1.38 13.53
C LYS A 338 -14.15 -0.46 13.92
N GLY A 339 -13.84 0.84 13.89
CA GLY A 339 -14.78 1.91 14.18
C GLY A 339 -14.66 2.47 15.60
N VAL A 340 -15.04 3.72 15.76
CA VAL A 340 -15.08 4.43 17.05
C VAL A 340 -16.51 4.86 17.31
N GLN A 341 -17.05 4.46 18.45
CA GLN A 341 -18.42 4.82 18.85
C GLN A 341 -18.48 6.20 19.50
N GLU A 342 -17.53 6.48 20.36
CA GLU A 342 -17.45 7.74 21.10
C GLU A 342 -15.99 8.20 21.20
N LEU A 343 -15.79 9.52 21.17
CA LEU A 343 -14.50 10.16 21.26
C LEU A 343 -14.58 11.29 22.32
N TYR A 344 -13.59 11.34 23.21
CA TYR A 344 -13.48 12.35 24.25
C TYR A 344 -12.10 13.01 24.22
N VAL A 345 -12.05 14.32 24.48
CA VAL A 345 -10.82 15.08 24.73
C VAL A 345 -10.97 15.77 26.07
N ASP A 346 -10.04 15.49 26.99
CA ASP A 346 -10.06 16.04 28.37
C ASP A 346 -11.39 15.87 29.11
N GLY A 347 -12.08 14.75 28.83
CA GLY A 347 -13.38 14.40 29.42
C GLY A 347 -14.59 14.98 28.73
N GLU A 348 -14.42 15.81 27.69
CA GLU A 348 -15.50 16.35 26.88
C GLU A 348 -15.71 15.52 25.60
N LYS A 349 -16.96 15.16 25.27
CA LYS A 349 -17.31 14.44 24.06
C LYS A 349 -17.12 15.32 22.83
N VAL A 350 -16.38 14.82 21.83
CA VAL A 350 -16.07 15.54 20.60
C VAL A 350 -16.32 14.66 19.37
N GLU A 351 -16.44 15.29 18.20
CA GLU A 351 -16.50 14.58 16.92
C GLU A 351 -15.10 14.36 16.31
N ARG A 352 -14.15 15.24 16.63
CA ARG A 352 -12.77 15.23 16.10
C ARG A 352 -11.81 15.71 17.17
N ILE A 353 -10.56 15.24 17.11
CA ILE A 353 -9.47 15.71 17.97
C ILE A 353 -8.84 16.95 17.32
N PRO A 354 -9.01 18.16 17.87
CA PRO A 354 -8.48 19.37 17.27
C PRO A 354 -6.95 19.45 17.38
N VAL A 355 -6.34 20.32 16.58
CA VAL A 355 -4.96 20.78 16.83
C VAL A 355 -4.98 21.61 18.11
N MET A 356 -4.16 21.26 19.09
CA MET A 356 -4.02 21.92 20.38
C MET A 356 -2.98 23.02 20.36
#